data_ec580938a36e342ca413394cf1b92784
#
_entry.id   ec580938a36e342ca413394cf1b92784
#
_cell.length_a   1.000
_cell.length_b   1.000
_cell.length_c   1.000
_cell.angle_alpha   90.00
_cell.angle_beta   90.00
_cell.angle_gamma   90.00
#
_symmetry.space_group_name_H-M   'P 1'
#
loop_
_entity.id
_entity.type
_entity.pdbx_description
1 polymer ?
#
loop_
_entity_poly.entity_id
_entity_poly.type
_entity_poly.pdbx_seq_one_letter_code
_entity_poly.pdbx_strand_id
1 'polypeptide(L)'
;MGSAHCARLPERHEPLVSPTEREGITLEEFEPKSMLHVPERRVDRARFPVIDIHTHVTWSDVPLGSDPFGERIRILGRPEELVPVMNRKGIRTMVNLTGGVGPGLVEARRVFDEAYPDRFITFTEPSWNHVADPDYPRFQAEQIEQAHKAGARGLKLTKTLGLYLRERVTSGSLIAIDDQRFDPMWETCAALDMPIAIHVSDPEAFFLPIDRLNERYEELHAHPEWSFHGGDFPSHAALLAARDRVLARHPATTFIGLHVGHNAENLSKVSQALDRFPNLYVELGARIGELGRQPRTARRFFENYQDRILFGTDAIPSPEGDATPQQVFGDTLYEIYFRFLETEDDYFDYAPAKTPPQGRWRIYGLGLPDSVLKKVYFENAAQILGIDV
;
A
#
# COMPACT_ATOMS: atom_id res chain seq x y z
N MET A 1 45.11 -2.50 -49.28
CA MET A 1 44.33 -3.63 -49.82
C MET A 1 44.56 -4.81 -48.87
N GLY A 2 43.58 -5.22 -48.11
CA GLY A 2 43.66 -6.34 -47.19
C GLY A 2 42.24 -6.61 -46.67
N SER A 3 41.48 -7.48 -47.36
CA SER A 3 40.12 -7.85 -47.01
C SER A 3 40.16 -8.78 -45.80
N ALA A 4 39.57 -8.37 -44.70
CA ALA A 4 39.32 -9.22 -43.54
C ALA A 4 38.14 -10.17 -43.85
N HIS A 5 38.44 -11.45 -43.97
CA HIS A 5 37.43 -12.51 -44.00
C HIS A 5 36.79 -12.66 -42.61
N CYS A 6 35.52 -12.28 -42.52
CA CYS A 6 34.71 -12.58 -41.37
C CYS A 6 34.30 -14.07 -41.47
N ALA A 7 34.87 -14.92 -40.66
CA ALA A 7 34.49 -16.34 -40.57
C ALA A 7 33.10 -16.45 -39.90
N ARG A 8 32.12 -16.92 -40.66
CA ARG A 8 30.79 -17.32 -40.10
C ARG A 8 31.00 -18.53 -39.21
N LEU A 9 30.56 -18.41 -37.94
CA LEU A 9 30.41 -19.55 -37.04
C LEU A 9 29.32 -20.49 -37.61
N PRO A 10 29.49 -21.81 -37.55
CA PRO A 10 28.47 -22.74 -38.00
C PRO A 10 27.24 -22.66 -37.13
N GLU A 11 26.10 -22.42 -37.75
CA GLU A 11 24.78 -22.56 -37.09
C GLU A 11 24.60 -24.02 -36.68
N ARG A 12 24.61 -24.28 -35.39
CA ARG A 12 24.19 -25.55 -34.86
C ARG A 12 22.67 -25.61 -34.93
N HIS A 13 22.14 -26.25 -35.95
CA HIS A 13 20.76 -26.70 -35.94
C HIS A 13 20.65 -27.87 -34.95
N GLU A 14 20.30 -27.57 -33.70
CA GLU A 14 19.77 -28.62 -32.84
C GLU A 14 18.38 -29.00 -33.37
N PRO A 15 18.05 -30.28 -33.49
CA PRO A 15 16.74 -30.70 -33.90
C PRO A 15 15.70 -30.19 -32.92
N LEU A 16 14.68 -29.48 -33.41
CA LEU A 16 13.50 -29.07 -32.61
C LEU A 16 12.82 -30.36 -32.10
N VAL A 17 13.08 -30.71 -30.86
CA VAL A 17 12.39 -31.77 -30.16
C VAL A 17 10.92 -31.34 -30.05
N SER A 18 10.02 -32.23 -30.47
CA SER A 18 8.56 -32.03 -30.41
C SER A 18 8.13 -31.61 -29.00
N PRO A 19 7.19 -30.66 -28.85
CA PRO A 19 6.71 -30.20 -27.55
C PRO A 19 6.10 -31.29 -26.64
N THR A 20 5.78 -32.45 -27.19
CA THR A 20 5.10 -33.55 -26.50
C THR A 20 6.04 -34.50 -25.70
N GLU A 21 7.35 -34.32 -25.73
CA GLU A 21 8.30 -35.23 -25.06
C GLU A 21 9.18 -34.54 -23.98
N ARG A 22 8.87 -33.30 -23.59
CA ARG A 22 9.54 -32.69 -22.46
C ARG A 22 8.70 -32.93 -21.21
N GLU A 23 9.05 -33.90 -20.40
CA GLU A 23 8.72 -33.91 -18.98
C GLU A 23 9.44 -32.71 -18.37
N GLY A 24 8.81 -31.52 -18.47
CA GLY A 24 9.33 -30.28 -17.88
C GLY A 24 8.82 -30.15 -16.46
N ILE A 25 9.65 -29.57 -15.57
CA ILE A 25 9.21 -29.10 -14.27
C ILE A 25 8.12 -28.05 -14.47
N THR A 26 6.99 -28.17 -13.76
CA THR A 26 5.96 -27.14 -13.76
C THR A 26 6.45 -25.87 -13.04
N LEU A 27 5.77 -24.73 -13.25
CA LEU A 27 6.12 -23.49 -12.54
C LEU A 27 5.99 -23.66 -11.01
N GLU A 28 5.03 -24.45 -10.55
CA GLU A 28 4.83 -24.76 -9.13
C GLU A 28 5.97 -25.57 -8.53
N GLU A 29 6.55 -26.49 -9.32
CA GLU A 29 7.68 -27.32 -8.92
C GLU A 29 9.03 -26.61 -9.06
N PHE A 30 9.07 -25.50 -9.80
CA PHE A 30 10.29 -24.75 -10.06
C PHE A 30 10.68 -23.88 -8.88
N GLU A 31 11.64 -24.35 -8.08
CA GLU A 31 12.16 -23.67 -6.89
C GLU A 31 13.67 -23.42 -7.00
N PRO A 32 14.07 -22.45 -7.84
CA PRO A 32 15.49 -22.18 -8.04
C PRO A 32 16.12 -21.61 -6.77
N LYS A 33 17.26 -22.20 -6.37
CA LYS A 33 18.09 -21.65 -5.30
C LYS A 33 19.16 -20.75 -5.91
N SER A 34 19.27 -19.53 -5.37
CA SER A 34 20.36 -18.65 -5.78
C SER A 34 21.71 -19.25 -5.44
N MET A 35 22.64 -19.15 -6.38
CA MET A 35 24.05 -19.51 -6.18
C MET A 35 24.92 -18.29 -5.87
N LEU A 36 24.30 -17.11 -5.64
CA LEU A 36 25.01 -15.93 -5.23
C LEU A 36 25.50 -16.06 -3.78
N HIS A 37 26.72 -15.62 -3.54
CA HIS A 37 27.30 -15.46 -2.21
C HIS A 37 27.44 -13.96 -1.94
N VAL A 38 26.37 -13.36 -1.45
CA VAL A 38 26.29 -11.92 -1.16
C VAL A 38 26.29 -11.68 0.35
N PRO A 39 26.77 -10.52 0.82
CA PRO A 39 26.65 -10.15 2.22
C PRO A 39 25.18 -10.15 2.67
N GLU A 40 24.94 -10.67 3.85
CA GLU A 40 23.63 -10.65 4.48
C GLU A 40 23.70 -9.89 5.80
N ARG A 41 22.94 -8.80 5.90
CA ARG A 41 22.83 -8.00 7.12
C ARG A 41 21.45 -8.18 7.72
N ARG A 42 21.43 -8.46 9.00
CA ARG A 42 20.18 -8.45 9.77
C ARG A 42 20.01 -7.10 10.44
N VAL A 43 18.84 -6.50 10.28
CA VAL A 43 18.46 -5.25 10.93
C VAL A 43 17.30 -5.54 11.87
N ASP A 44 17.64 -5.92 13.10
CA ASP A 44 16.66 -6.37 14.10
C ASP A 44 15.76 -5.23 14.60
N ARG A 45 16.20 -3.98 14.47
CA ARG A 45 15.49 -2.79 14.96
C ARG A 45 15.83 -1.60 14.08
N ALA A 46 14.83 -0.75 13.83
CA ALA A 46 15.02 0.50 13.11
C ALA A 46 16.06 1.39 13.80
N ARG A 47 16.88 2.08 13.00
CA ARG A 47 17.92 3.01 13.46
C ARG A 47 17.34 4.23 14.21
N PHE A 48 16.14 4.64 13.87
CA PHE A 48 15.40 5.75 14.47
C PHE A 48 14.01 5.28 14.88
N PRO A 49 13.28 6.03 15.75
CA PRO A 49 11.87 5.74 16.00
C PRO A 49 11.06 5.70 14.70
N VAL A 50 10.02 4.87 14.63
CA VAL A 50 9.20 4.70 13.45
C VAL A 50 7.73 5.01 13.76
N ILE A 51 7.09 5.76 12.88
CA ILE A 51 5.64 5.82 12.77
C ILE A 51 5.24 5.00 11.55
N ASP A 52 4.56 3.89 11.77
CA ASP A 52 3.99 3.10 10.68
C ASP A 52 2.61 3.67 10.34
N ILE A 53 2.57 4.46 9.24
CA ILE A 53 1.36 5.20 8.83
C ILE A 53 0.28 4.32 8.19
N HIS A 54 0.60 3.06 7.88
CA HIS A 54 -0.30 2.17 7.16
C HIS A 54 -0.34 0.78 7.79
N THR A 55 -1.32 0.59 8.66
CA THR A 55 -1.60 -0.70 9.28
C THR A 55 -3.12 -0.95 9.39
N HIS A 56 -3.52 -2.19 9.53
CA HIS A 56 -4.89 -2.63 9.64
C HIS A 56 -5.05 -3.51 10.88
N VAL A 57 -5.28 -2.92 12.05
CA VAL A 57 -5.48 -3.68 13.30
C VAL A 57 -6.96 -3.94 13.60
N THR A 58 -7.85 -3.35 12.81
CA THR A 58 -9.29 -3.60 12.81
C THR A 58 -9.80 -3.73 11.37
N TRP A 59 -10.99 -4.31 11.19
CA TRP A 59 -11.65 -4.40 9.89
C TRP A 59 -13.17 -4.40 10.07
N SER A 60 -13.95 -3.92 9.07
CA SER A 60 -15.40 -4.06 9.10
C SER A 60 -15.79 -5.53 9.18
N ASP A 61 -16.75 -5.85 10.08
CA ASP A 61 -17.23 -7.21 10.32
C ASP A 61 -18.31 -7.64 9.29
N VAL A 62 -18.73 -6.73 8.43
CA VAL A 62 -19.76 -6.98 7.42
C VAL A 62 -19.34 -6.48 6.03
N PRO A 63 -19.83 -7.10 4.95
CA PRO A 63 -19.55 -6.66 3.59
C PRO A 63 -20.12 -5.27 3.27
N LEU A 64 -19.51 -4.60 2.30
CA LEU A 64 -20.04 -3.36 1.73
C LEU A 64 -21.50 -3.57 1.25
N GLY A 65 -22.37 -2.61 1.57
CA GLY A 65 -23.80 -2.66 1.26
C GLY A 65 -24.65 -3.42 2.27
N SER A 66 -24.05 -3.98 3.30
CA SER A 66 -24.74 -4.57 4.44
C SER A 66 -24.70 -3.62 5.66
N ASP A 67 -25.80 -3.52 6.38
CA ASP A 67 -25.81 -2.82 7.67
C ASP A 67 -25.34 -3.78 8.79
N PRO A 68 -24.60 -3.29 9.73
CA PRO A 68 -23.99 -1.94 9.89
C PRO A 68 -22.53 -1.89 9.38
N PHE A 69 -22.32 -1.74 8.07
CA PHE A 69 -20.96 -1.66 7.50
C PHE A 69 -20.14 -0.52 8.15
N GLY A 70 -18.96 -0.87 8.66
CA GLY A 70 -18.06 0.06 9.35
C GLY A 70 -18.46 0.43 10.77
N GLU A 71 -19.73 0.27 11.18
CA GLU A 71 -20.18 0.49 12.56
C GLU A 71 -19.86 -0.70 13.48
N ARG A 72 -19.65 -1.87 12.89
CA ARG A 72 -19.17 -3.08 13.54
C ARG A 72 -17.82 -3.46 13.00
N ILE A 73 -16.85 -3.64 13.89
CA ILE A 73 -15.49 -3.99 13.54
C ILE A 73 -15.05 -5.29 14.20
N ARG A 74 -14.17 -6.00 13.54
CA ARG A 74 -13.38 -7.10 14.07
C ARG A 74 -11.99 -6.58 14.45
N ILE A 75 -11.50 -6.91 15.63
CA ILE A 75 -10.13 -6.63 16.06
C ILE A 75 -9.25 -7.77 15.52
N LEU A 76 -8.25 -7.41 14.71
CA LEU A 76 -7.35 -8.37 14.04
C LEU A 76 -6.15 -8.74 14.90
N GLY A 77 -5.72 -7.85 15.81
CA GLY A 77 -4.64 -8.11 16.76
C GLY A 77 -4.80 -7.22 17.99
N ARG A 78 -4.56 -7.76 19.16
CA ARG A 78 -4.71 -7.01 20.42
C ARG A 78 -3.45 -6.22 20.73
N PRO A 79 -3.55 -5.04 21.37
CA PRO A 79 -2.38 -4.25 21.75
C PRO A 79 -1.35 -5.02 22.57
N GLU A 80 -1.78 -5.96 23.43
CA GLU A 80 -0.90 -6.80 24.24
C GLU A 80 0.01 -7.70 23.40
N GLU A 81 -0.39 -8.03 22.16
CA GLU A 81 0.37 -8.81 21.20
C GLU A 81 1.23 -7.90 20.31
N LEU A 82 0.70 -6.74 19.96
CA LEU A 82 1.35 -5.81 19.03
C LEU A 82 2.47 -5.00 19.71
N VAL A 83 2.22 -4.43 20.89
CA VAL A 83 3.16 -3.55 21.60
C VAL A 83 4.53 -4.21 21.87
N PRO A 84 4.62 -5.49 22.25
CA PRO A 84 5.92 -6.15 22.40
C PRO A 84 6.74 -6.17 21.09
N VAL A 85 6.12 -6.39 19.94
CA VAL A 85 6.78 -6.33 18.62
C VAL A 85 7.21 -4.89 18.31
N MET A 86 6.30 -3.92 18.47
CA MET A 86 6.60 -2.50 18.29
C MET A 86 7.84 -2.08 19.11
N ASN A 87 7.90 -2.51 20.39
CA ASN A 87 9.01 -2.17 21.28
C ASN A 87 10.34 -2.75 20.79
N ARG A 88 10.35 -4.02 20.36
CA ARG A 88 11.56 -4.67 19.83
C ARG A 88 12.02 -4.01 18.54
N LYS A 89 11.09 -3.65 17.66
CA LYS A 89 11.38 -3.09 16.32
C LYS A 89 11.60 -1.57 16.30
N GLY A 90 11.33 -0.87 17.39
CA GLY A 90 11.46 0.60 17.45
C GLY A 90 10.29 1.34 16.84
N ILE A 91 9.13 0.65 16.69
CA ILE A 91 7.90 1.27 16.24
C ILE A 91 7.32 2.08 17.41
N ARG A 92 7.31 3.39 17.26
CA ARG A 92 6.74 4.31 18.26
C ARG A 92 5.22 4.29 18.19
N THR A 93 4.69 4.47 16.97
CA THR A 93 3.26 4.61 16.73
C THR A 93 2.84 3.79 15.51
N MET A 94 1.71 3.11 15.58
CA MET A 94 1.02 2.48 14.47
C MET A 94 -0.26 3.24 14.16
N VAL A 95 -0.52 3.52 12.89
CA VAL A 95 -1.74 4.15 12.44
C VAL A 95 -2.69 3.08 11.91
N ASN A 96 -3.79 2.85 12.62
CA ASN A 96 -4.87 1.98 12.17
C ASN A 96 -5.73 2.71 11.13
N LEU A 97 -5.63 2.32 9.89
CA LEU A 97 -6.38 2.97 8.81
C LEU A 97 -7.84 2.50 8.69
N THR A 98 -8.21 1.38 9.27
CA THR A 98 -9.55 0.77 9.14
C THR A 98 -10.32 0.79 10.45
N GLY A 99 -10.43 1.98 11.07
CA GLY A 99 -11.11 2.17 12.35
C GLY A 99 -12.63 2.11 12.28
N GLY A 100 -13.22 2.03 11.09
CA GLY A 100 -14.66 2.04 10.89
C GLY A 100 -15.30 3.42 11.11
N VAL A 101 -16.60 3.42 11.38
CA VAL A 101 -17.43 4.61 11.58
C VAL A 101 -18.28 4.48 12.86
N GLY A 102 -18.78 5.60 13.38
CA GLY A 102 -19.70 5.61 14.51
C GLY A 102 -19.28 4.70 15.69
N PRO A 103 -20.12 3.72 16.10
CA PRO A 103 -19.79 2.80 17.19
C PRO A 103 -18.51 1.98 16.96
N GLY A 104 -18.22 1.59 15.70
CA GLY A 104 -17.00 0.86 15.35
C GLY A 104 -15.75 1.69 15.61
N LEU A 105 -15.75 2.96 15.23
CA LEU A 105 -14.66 3.89 15.49
C LEU A 105 -14.46 4.08 17.02
N VAL A 106 -15.53 4.26 17.76
CA VAL A 106 -15.46 4.41 19.23
C VAL A 106 -14.81 3.18 19.86
N GLU A 107 -15.20 1.98 19.43
CA GLU A 107 -14.62 0.73 19.94
C GLU A 107 -13.14 0.58 19.55
N ALA A 108 -12.77 0.86 18.30
CA ALA A 108 -11.38 0.83 17.85
C ALA A 108 -10.52 1.76 18.72
N ARG A 109 -10.95 2.99 18.90
CA ARG A 109 -10.23 3.97 19.73
C ARG A 109 -10.12 3.58 21.18
N ARG A 110 -11.20 3.04 21.76
CA ARG A 110 -11.19 2.55 23.14
C ARG A 110 -10.16 1.45 23.37
N VAL A 111 -10.04 0.52 22.40
CA VAL A 111 -9.11 -0.62 22.51
C VAL A 111 -7.67 -0.20 22.27
N PHE A 112 -7.43 0.71 21.35
CA PHE A 112 -6.08 1.07 20.89
C PHE A 112 -5.64 2.44 21.40
N ASP A 113 -6.21 3.53 20.93
CA ASP A 113 -5.73 4.89 21.19
C ASP A 113 -5.83 5.28 22.67
N GLU A 114 -6.97 4.99 23.32
CA GLU A 114 -7.23 5.39 24.70
C GLU A 114 -6.52 4.47 25.71
N ALA A 115 -6.47 3.16 25.41
CA ALA A 115 -5.80 2.19 26.28
C ALA A 115 -4.27 2.27 26.19
N TYR A 116 -3.73 2.69 25.04
CA TYR A 116 -2.29 2.80 24.78
C TYR A 116 -1.95 4.14 24.13
N PRO A 117 -2.05 5.26 24.86
CA PRO A 117 -1.76 6.59 24.34
C PRO A 117 -0.39 6.66 23.66
N ASP A 118 -0.27 7.42 22.57
CA ASP A 118 0.91 7.62 21.73
C ASP A 118 1.40 6.37 20.98
N ARG A 119 0.78 5.20 21.21
CA ARG A 119 1.15 3.96 20.52
C ARG A 119 0.29 3.68 19.30
N PHE A 120 -0.96 4.12 19.33
CA PHE A 120 -1.90 3.93 18.23
C PHE A 120 -2.61 5.24 17.90
N ILE A 121 -2.92 5.39 16.62
CA ILE A 121 -3.74 6.47 16.07
C ILE A 121 -4.74 5.82 15.13
N THR A 122 -6.01 6.12 15.28
CA THR A 122 -7.08 5.53 14.47
C THR A 122 -7.65 6.55 13.48
N PHE A 123 -7.72 6.15 12.21
CA PHE A 123 -8.43 6.86 11.14
C PHE A 123 -9.86 6.33 11.04
N THR A 124 -10.79 7.21 10.66
CA THR A 124 -12.16 6.80 10.30
C THR A 124 -12.26 6.43 8.83
N GLU A 125 -13.39 5.88 8.43
CA GLU A 125 -13.74 5.55 7.04
C GLU A 125 -15.01 6.31 6.63
N PRO A 126 -15.30 6.47 5.33
CA PRO A 126 -16.57 7.03 4.88
C PRO A 126 -17.76 6.10 5.12
N SER A 127 -18.94 6.67 5.35
CA SER A 127 -20.21 5.93 5.46
C SER A 127 -20.83 5.74 4.08
N TRP A 128 -20.49 4.65 3.39
CA TRP A 128 -20.90 4.41 2.00
C TRP A 128 -22.37 4.03 1.83
N ASN A 129 -23.03 3.48 2.85
CA ASN A 129 -24.41 2.99 2.74
C ASN A 129 -25.44 4.05 2.37
N HIS A 130 -25.11 5.32 2.57
CA HIS A 130 -25.97 6.48 2.27
C HIS A 130 -25.63 7.18 0.95
N VAL A 131 -24.73 6.64 0.14
CA VAL A 131 -24.21 7.31 -1.07
C VAL A 131 -25.29 7.65 -2.11
N ALA A 132 -26.43 6.94 -2.08
CA ALA A 132 -27.57 7.18 -2.96
C ALA A 132 -28.50 8.31 -2.48
N ASP A 133 -28.35 8.76 -1.24
CA ASP A 133 -29.25 9.76 -0.65
C ASP A 133 -28.92 11.15 -1.20
N PRO A 134 -29.92 11.98 -1.53
CA PRO A 134 -29.69 13.31 -2.11
C PRO A 134 -28.88 14.25 -1.22
N ASP A 135 -28.92 14.06 0.10
CA ASP A 135 -28.20 14.85 1.10
C ASP A 135 -26.88 14.20 1.56
N TYR A 136 -26.45 13.13 0.89
CA TYR A 136 -25.20 12.42 1.22
C TYR A 136 -23.97 13.34 1.35
N PRO A 137 -23.76 14.37 0.50
CA PRO A 137 -22.60 15.24 0.65
C PRO A 137 -22.56 15.91 2.04
N ARG A 138 -23.69 16.42 2.53
CA ARG A 138 -23.82 17.02 3.86
C ARG A 138 -23.71 15.97 4.96
N PHE A 139 -24.41 14.85 4.81
CA PHE A 139 -24.37 13.74 5.77
C PHE A 139 -22.93 13.26 5.97
N GLN A 140 -22.16 13.04 4.89
CA GLN A 140 -20.79 12.56 4.99
C GLN A 140 -19.86 13.58 5.67
N ALA A 141 -20.03 14.88 5.40
CA ALA A 141 -19.29 15.93 6.10
C ALA A 141 -19.57 15.91 7.61
N GLU A 142 -20.85 15.83 8.00
CA GLU A 142 -21.26 15.72 9.40
C GLU A 142 -20.71 14.47 10.09
N GLN A 143 -20.65 13.31 9.38
CA GLN A 143 -20.04 12.09 9.90
C GLN A 143 -18.54 12.26 10.18
N ILE A 144 -17.81 12.94 9.31
CA ILE A 144 -16.38 13.24 9.52
C ILE A 144 -16.18 14.16 10.73
N GLU A 145 -17.01 15.22 10.88
CA GLU A 145 -16.95 16.07 12.07
C GLU A 145 -17.22 15.29 13.36
N GLN A 146 -18.18 14.37 13.35
CA GLN A 146 -18.47 13.50 14.50
C GLN A 146 -17.31 12.55 14.79
N ALA A 147 -16.71 11.96 13.75
CA ALA A 147 -15.55 11.10 13.90
C ALA A 147 -14.33 11.87 14.47
N HIS A 148 -14.11 13.10 14.02
CA HIS A 148 -13.07 13.98 14.56
C HIS A 148 -13.33 14.29 16.05
N LYS A 149 -14.56 14.65 16.42
CA LYS A 149 -14.96 14.87 17.82
C LYS A 149 -14.80 13.59 18.66
N ALA A 150 -15.03 12.42 18.08
CA ALA A 150 -14.75 11.13 18.69
C ALA A 150 -13.24 10.80 18.72
N GLY A 151 -12.39 11.64 18.14
CA GLY A 151 -10.93 11.59 18.20
C GLY A 151 -10.25 10.87 17.04
N ALA A 152 -10.93 10.58 15.94
CA ALA A 152 -10.26 10.16 14.71
C ALA A 152 -9.28 11.23 14.23
N ARG A 153 -8.10 10.80 13.74
CA ARG A 153 -7.01 11.71 13.36
C ARG A 153 -6.79 11.78 11.84
N GLY A 154 -7.64 11.11 11.06
CA GLY A 154 -7.59 11.12 9.61
C GLY A 154 -8.73 10.31 9.01
N LEU A 155 -8.82 10.34 7.68
CA LEU A 155 -9.80 9.59 6.90
C LEU A 155 -9.08 8.56 6.03
N LYS A 156 -9.58 7.32 5.98
CA LYS A 156 -9.12 6.28 5.05
C LYS A 156 -10.14 6.07 3.94
N LEU A 157 -9.70 6.19 2.73
CA LEU A 157 -10.43 5.63 1.59
C LEU A 157 -9.77 4.33 1.15
N THR A 158 -10.55 3.27 1.18
CA THR A 158 -10.19 2.00 0.55
C THR A 158 -10.51 2.07 -0.95
N LYS A 159 -10.02 1.12 -1.73
CA LYS A 159 -10.33 0.99 -3.17
C LYS A 159 -11.84 0.77 -3.48
N THR A 160 -12.68 0.80 -2.45
CA THR A 160 -14.14 0.86 -2.59
C THR A 160 -14.54 1.99 -3.52
N LEU A 161 -14.03 3.21 -3.28
CA LEU A 161 -14.29 4.35 -4.18
C LEU A 161 -13.46 4.18 -5.46
N GLY A 162 -14.16 4.17 -6.58
CA GLY A 162 -13.60 4.05 -7.93
C GLY A 162 -13.60 2.64 -8.50
N LEU A 163 -13.59 1.57 -7.66
CA LEU A 163 -13.59 0.19 -8.13
C LEU A 163 -14.82 -0.62 -7.75
N TYR A 164 -15.46 -0.32 -6.61
CA TYR A 164 -16.59 -1.12 -6.12
C TYR A 164 -17.83 -0.30 -5.82
N LEU A 165 -17.69 0.98 -5.40
CA LEU A 165 -18.82 1.81 -5.02
C LEU A 165 -19.65 2.19 -6.24
N ARG A 166 -20.94 1.88 -6.16
CA ARG A 166 -21.91 2.15 -7.21
C ARG A 166 -23.00 3.09 -6.73
N GLU A 167 -23.79 3.62 -7.64
CA GLU A 167 -24.84 4.60 -7.34
C GLU A 167 -25.85 4.13 -6.29
N ARG A 168 -26.05 2.82 -6.13
CA ARG A 168 -26.84 2.20 -5.06
C ARG A 168 -25.98 1.29 -4.21
N VAL A 169 -24.83 1.81 -3.78
CA VAL A 169 -23.80 1.12 -3.01
C VAL A 169 -23.14 -0.03 -3.80
N THR A 170 -23.85 -1.08 -4.11
CA THR A 170 -23.35 -2.29 -4.80
C THR A 170 -23.96 -2.52 -6.19
N SER A 171 -24.86 -1.63 -6.66
CA SER A 171 -25.52 -1.76 -7.96
C SER A 171 -25.65 -0.41 -8.70
N GLY A 172 -25.88 -0.47 -10.01
CA GLY A 172 -25.83 0.70 -10.89
C GLY A 172 -24.44 0.96 -11.44
N SER A 173 -24.19 2.15 -11.95
CA SER A 173 -22.89 2.57 -12.48
C SER A 173 -21.87 2.76 -11.36
N LEU A 174 -20.59 2.50 -11.65
CA LEU A 174 -19.51 2.86 -10.75
C LEU A 174 -19.45 4.39 -10.54
N ILE A 175 -19.20 4.80 -9.32
CA ILE A 175 -19.02 6.22 -8.98
C ILE A 175 -17.54 6.56 -9.16
N ALA A 176 -17.28 7.63 -9.93
CA ALA A 176 -15.91 8.09 -10.14
C ALA A 176 -15.34 8.72 -8.86
N ILE A 177 -14.03 8.61 -8.69
CA ILE A 177 -13.30 9.15 -7.53
C ILE A 177 -13.50 10.66 -7.40
N ASP A 178 -13.58 11.37 -8.52
CA ASP A 178 -13.71 12.81 -8.64
C ASP A 178 -15.17 13.31 -8.78
N ASP A 179 -16.15 12.45 -8.44
CA ASP A 179 -17.55 12.86 -8.35
C ASP A 179 -17.71 13.96 -7.30
N GLN A 180 -18.39 15.05 -7.67
CA GLN A 180 -18.53 16.24 -6.83
C GLN A 180 -19.32 16.01 -5.54
N ARG A 181 -20.09 14.91 -5.44
CA ARG A 181 -20.78 14.54 -4.19
C ARG A 181 -19.80 14.31 -3.03
N PHE A 182 -18.53 14.05 -3.32
CA PHE A 182 -17.47 13.86 -2.32
C PHE A 182 -16.71 15.15 -1.97
N ASP A 183 -16.92 16.26 -2.68
CA ASP A 183 -16.19 17.51 -2.42
C ASP A 183 -16.31 17.99 -0.96
N PRO A 184 -17.51 17.98 -0.31
CA PRO A 184 -17.61 18.33 1.10
C PRO A 184 -16.82 17.42 2.05
N MET A 185 -16.63 16.15 1.69
CA MET A 185 -15.79 15.20 2.45
C MET A 185 -14.32 15.64 2.48
N TRP A 186 -13.78 16.03 1.31
CA TRP A 186 -12.41 16.52 1.18
C TRP A 186 -12.20 17.83 1.92
N GLU A 187 -13.15 18.78 1.76
CA GLU A 187 -13.14 20.10 2.38
C GLU A 187 -13.25 20.04 3.90
N THR A 188 -14.09 19.15 4.43
CA THR A 188 -14.23 18.95 5.88
C THR A 188 -12.94 18.39 6.48
N CYS A 189 -12.30 17.44 5.83
CA CYS A 189 -11.00 16.93 6.28
C CYS A 189 -9.93 18.03 6.31
N ALA A 190 -9.89 18.91 5.30
CA ALA A 190 -8.97 20.05 5.30
C ALA A 190 -9.27 21.02 6.45
N ALA A 191 -10.55 21.36 6.71
CA ALA A 191 -10.94 22.25 7.79
C ALA A 191 -10.64 21.72 9.21
N LEU A 192 -10.49 20.40 9.34
CA LEU A 192 -10.20 19.70 10.59
C LEU A 192 -8.74 19.25 10.71
N ASP A 193 -7.87 19.63 9.77
CA ASP A 193 -6.49 19.19 9.67
C ASP A 193 -6.35 17.64 9.69
N MET A 194 -7.32 16.93 9.13
CA MET A 194 -7.33 15.48 9.01
C MET A 194 -6.72 15.05 7.67
N PRO A 195 -5.55 14.39 7.65
CA PRO A 195 -5.01 13.83 6.41
C PRO A 195 -5.89 12.69 5.88
N ILE A 196 -5.87 12.51 4.57
CA ILE A 196 -6.64 11.48 3.88
C ILE A 196 -5.71 10.42 3.31
N ALA A 197 -5.75 9.22 3.85
CA ALA A 197 -5.06 8.05 3.29
C ALA A 197 -5.91 7.47 2.15
N ILE A 198 -5.45 7.67 0.90
CA ILE A 198 -6.24 7.35 -0.29
C ILE A 198 -5.68 6.10 -1.01
N HIS A 199 -6.55 5.06 -1.14
CA HIS A 199 -6.29 3.84 -1.91
C HIS A 199 -7.35 3.71 -3.00
N VAL A 200 -7.01 3.98 -4.26
CA VAL A 200 -7.96 4.02 -5.38
C VAL A 200 -7.58 3.13 -6.55
N SER A 201 -6.42 2.49 -6.50
CA SER A 201 -5.94 1.61 -7.57
C SER A 201 -4.95 0.58 -7.02
N ASP A 202 -4.72 -0.47 -7.79
CA ASP A 202 -3.71 -1.51 -7.56
C ASP A 202 -2.61 -1.44 -8.64
N PRO A 203 -1.54 -2.27 -8.57
CA PRO A 203 -0.51 -2.32 -9.61
C PRO A 203 -1.09 -2.47 -11.01
N GLU A 204 -0.44 -1.91 -12.02
CA GLU A 204 -0.91 -1.92 -13.41
C GLU A 204 -1.22 -3.35 -13.91
N ALA A 205 -0.46 -4.36 -13.44
CA ALA A 205 -0.67 -5.76 -13.78
C ALA A 205 -2.05 -6.30 -13.40
N PHE A 206 -2.73 -5.73 -12.38
CA PHE A 206 -4.08 -6.13 -11.95
C PHE A 206 -5.17 -5.73 -12.96
N PHE A 207 -4.84 -4.81 -13.89
CA PHE A 207 -5.71 -4.34 -14.96
C PHE A 207 -5.43 -5.01 -16.31
N LEU A 208 -4.47 -5.94 -16.36
CA LEU A 208 -4.08 -6.69 -17.54
C LEU A 208 -4.64 -8.12 -17.50
N PRO A 209 -4.70 -8.83 -18.66
CA PRO A 209 -5.10 -10.24 -18.67
C PRO A 209 -4.24 -11.09 -17.72
N ILE A 210 -4.87 -12.07 -17.06
CA ILE A 210 -4.15 -13.07 -16.27
C ILE A 210 -3.63 -14.14 -17.23
N ASP A 211 -2.49 -13.86 -17.87
CA ASP A 211 -1.87 -14.76 -18.84
C ASP A 211 -0.35 -14.89 -18.60
N ARG A 212 0.33 -15.65 -19.47
CA ARG A 212 1.78 -15.90 -19.38
C ARG A 212 2.67 -14.66 -19.44
N LEU A 213 2.15 -13.49 -19.77
CA LEU A 213 2.88 -12.21 -19.87
C LEU A 213 2.66 -11.33 -18.65
N ASN A 214 1.72 -11.67 -17.77
CA ASN A 214 1.44 -10.91 -16.57
C ASN A 214 2.46 -11.23 -15.48
N GLU A 215 3.22 -10.25 -15.03
CA GLU A 215 4.25 -10.46 -14.00
C GLU A 215 3.68 -10.88 -12.63
N ARG A 216 2.38 -10.62 -12.39
CA ARG A 216 1.63 -11.00 -11.19
C ARG A 216 0.77 -12.25 -11.39
N TYR A 217 1.11 -13.07 -12.39
CA TYR A 217 0.30 -14.23 -12.77
C TYR A 217 -0.01 -15.16 -11.59
N GLU A 218 0.99 -15.54 -10.78
CA GLU A 218 0.78 -16.48 -9.67
C GLU A 218 -0.13 -15.89 -8.59
N GLU A 219 0.05 -14.63 -8.24
CA GLU A 219 -0.79 -13.90 -7.28
C GLU A 219 -2.23 -13.80 -7.79
N LEU A 220 -2.42 -13.33 -9.02
CA LEU A 220 -3.75 -13.16 -9.61
C LEU A 220 -4.43 -14.48 -9.98
N HIS A 221 -3.66 -15.54 -10.25
CA HIS A 221 -4.21 -16.87 -10.46
C HIS A 221 -4.74 -17.47 -9.16
N ALA A 222 -4.07 -17.21 -8.04
CA ALA A 222 -4.53 -17.61 -6.72
C ALA A 222 -5.69 -16.74 -6.22
N HIS A 223 -5.76 -15.48 -6.65
CA HIS A 223 -6.76 -14.48 -6.25
C HIS A 223 -7.39 -13.78 -7.46
N PRO A 224 -8.15 -14.51 -8.31
CA PRO A 224 -8.74 -13.94 -9.52
C PRO A 224 -9.73 -12.80 -9.24
N GLU A 225 -10.31 -12.74 -8.05
CA GLU A 225 -11.18 -11.66 -7.58
C GLU A 225 -10.45 -10.32 -7.37
N TRP A 226 -9.11 -10.31 -7.40
CA TRP A 226 -8.31 -9.08 -7.34
C TRP A 226 -8.05 -8.47 -8.72
N SER A 227 -8.44 -9.18 -9.79
CA SER A 227 -8.27 -8.66 -11.15
C SER A 227 -9.34 -7.65 -11.52
N PHE A 228 -8.89 -6.53 -12.10
CA PHE A 228 -9.74 -5.49 -12.68
C PHE A 228 -9.68 -5.49 -14.21
N HIS A 229 -9.23 -6.58 -14.81
CA HIS A 229 -9.18 -6.71 -16.25
C HIS A 229 -10.57 -7.03 -16.81
N GLY A 230 -11.05 -6.20 -17.73
CA GLY A 230 -12.36 -6.37 -18.35
C GLY A 230 -13.51 -5.83 -17.50
N GLY A 231 -14.74 -6.15 -17.88
CA GLY A 231 -15.92 -5.63 -17.20
C GLY A 231 -16.10 -4.12 -17.37
N ASP A 232 -16.66 -3.49 -16.34
CA ASP A 232 -16.92 -2.04 -16.30
C ASP A 232 -15.91 -1.28 -15.42
N PHE A 233 -14.79 -1.92 -15.06
CA PHE A 233 -13.73 -1.26 -14.28
C PHE A 233 -13.01 -0.20 -15.10
N PRO A 234 -12.73 0.98 -14.49
CA PRO A 234 -11.85 1.97 -15.10
C PRO A 234 -10.44 1.41 -15.29
N SER A 235 -9.72 1.89 -16.28
CA SER A 235 -8.30 1.55 -16.40
C SER A 235 -7.49 2.15 -15.23
N HIS A 236 -6.34 1.54 -14.90
CA HIS A 236 -5.38 2.08 -13.93
C HIS A 236 -5.09 3.58 -14.18
N ALA A 237 -4.79 3.95 -15.43
CA ALA A 237 -4.54 5.34 -15.78
C ALA A 237 -5.75 6.27 -15.55
N ALA A 238 -6.98 5.79 -15.79
CA ALA A 238 -8.19 6.57 -15.55
C ALA A 238 -8.42 6.83 -14.06
N LEU A 239 -8.17 5.85 -13.20
CA LEU A 239 -8.24 5.98 -11.75
C LEU A 239 -7.25 7.01 -11.22
N LEU A 240 -5.97 6.94 -11.66
CA LEU A 240 -4.96 7.90 -11.27
C LEU A 240 -5.29 9.31 -11.76
N ALA A 241 -5.82 9.46 -12.99
CA ALA A 241 -6.25 10.76 -13.50
C ALA A 241 -7.43 11.35 -12.71
N ALA A 242 -8.38 10.51 -12.26
CA ALA A 242 -9.49 10.94 -11.42
C ALA A 242 -8.99 11.40 -10.03
N ARG A 243 -8.09 10.62 -9.41
CA ARG A 243 -7.40 11.04 -8.17
C ARG A 243 -6.70 12.40 -8.36
N ASP A 244 -5.95 12.57 -9.43
CA ASP A 244 -5.20 13.80 -9.68
C ASP A 244 -6.12 15.03 -9.85
N ARG A 245 -7.35 14.84 -10.38
CA ARG A 245 -8.35 15.91 -10.41
C ARG A 245 -8.85 16.29 -9.02
N VAL A 246 -9.00 15.30 -8.11
CA VAL A 246 -9.34 15.58 -6.71
C VAL A 246 -8.21 16.37 -6.03
N LEU A 247 -6.96 15.93 -6.16
CA LEU A 247 -5.79 16.63 -5.60
C LEU A 247 -5.71 18.09 -6.07
N ALA A 248 -5.95 18.32 -7.35
CA ALA A 248 -5.93 19.67 -7.95
C ALA A 248 -7.09 20.56 -7.46
N ARG A 249 -8.25 19.96 -7.23
CA ARG A 249 -9.47 20.68 -6.81
C ARG A 249 -9.45 21.03 -5.32
N HIS A 250 -8.75 20.24 -4.51
CA HIS A 250 -8.69 20.37 -3.05
C HIS A 250 -7.25 20.59 -2.54
N PRO A 251 -6.61 21.73 -2.90
CA PRO A 251 -5.19 21.96 -2.56
C PRO A 251 -4.94 22.18 -1.06
N ALA A 252 -5.97 22.49 -0.27
CA ALA A 252 -5.88 22.63 1.19
C ALA A 252 -5.94 21.28 1.93
N THR A 253 -6.38 20.22 1.26
CA THR A 253 -6.51 18.88 1.83
C THR A 253 -5.18 18.13 1.71
N THR A 254 -4.66 17.56 2.80
CA THR A 254 -3.47 16.70 2.78
C THR A 254 -3.85 15.29 2.38
N PHE A 255 -3.24 14.76 1.33
CA PHE A 255 -3.46 13.39 0.85
C PHE A 255 -2.21 12.54 1.03
N ILE A 256 -2.40 11.31 1.50
CA ILE A 256 -1.39 10.25 1.56
C ILE A 256 -1.77 9.22 0.48
N GLY A 257 -1.09 9.27 -0.65
CA GLY A 257 -1.22 8.26 -1.71
C GLY A 257 -0.59 6.95 -1.28
N LEU A 258 -1.43 5.99 -0.93
CA LEU A 258 -0.97 4.69 -0.45
C LEU A 258 -0.22 3.93 -1.55
N HIS A 259 0.61 2.97 -1.15
CA HIS A 259 1.32 2.08 -2.08
C HIS A 259 2.16 2.84 -3.14
N VAL A 260 2.94 3.84 -2.67
CA VAL A 260 3.73 4.74 -3.55
C VAL A 260 2.84 5.46 -4.56
N GLY A 261 1.69 5.98 -4.06
CA GLY A 261 0.71 6.67 -4.90
C GLY A 261 0.11 5.79 -5.99
N HIS A 262 0.03 4.45 -5.75
CA HIS A 262 -0.49 3.40 -6.64
C HIS A 262 0.29 3.23 -7.95
N ASN A 263 1.58 3.58 -7.99
CA ASN A 263 2.38 3.47 -9.22
C ASN A 263 3.87 3.21 -8.90
N ALA A 264 4.13 2.27 -7.99
CA ALA A 264 5.49 1.92 -7.55
C ALA A 264 6.37 1.40 -8.69
N GLU A 265 5.75 0.80 -9.71
CA GLU A 265 6.38 0.34 -10.94
C GLU A 265 6.82 1.48 -11.88
N ASN A 266 6.32 2.72 -11.67
CA ASN A 266 6.65 3.88 -12.48
C ASN A 266 6.94 5.13 -11.65
N LEU A 267 8.09 5.16 -10.99
CA LEU A 267 8.51 6.27 -10.13
C LEU A 267 8.60 7.62 -10.85
N SER A 268 8.77 7.62 -12.19
CA SER A 268 8.74 8.88 -12.96
C SER A 268 7.34 9.53 -12.90
N LYS A 269 6.27 8.76 -13.03
CA LYS A 269 4.89 9.28 -12.89
C LYS A 269 4.59 9.72 -11.46
N VAL A 270 5.09 8.98 -10.45
CA VAL A 270 4.94 9.38 -9.05
C VAL A 270 5.66 10.70 -8.78
N SER A 271 6.89 10.85 -9.28
CA SER A 271 7.65 12.10 -9.21
C SER A 271 6.89 13.28 -9.82
N GLN A 272 6.33 13.10 -11.03
CA GLN A 272 5.52 14.13 -11.68
C GLN A 272 4.28 14.53 -10.85
N ALA A 273 3.64 13.56 -10.19
CA ALA A 273 2.52 13.83 -9.30
C ALA A 273 2.96 14.62 -8.05
N LEU A 274 4.07 14.24 -7.41
CA LEU A 274 4.63 14.95 -6.26
C LEU A 274 5.08 16.38 -6.61
N ASP A 275 5.66 16.60 -7.80
CA ASP A 275 6.03 17.91 -8.30
C ASP A 275 4.81 18.81 -8.55
N ARG A 276 3.72 18.20 -9.06
CA ARG A 276 2.50 18.91 -9.42
C ARG A 276 1.61 19.23 -8.23
N PHE A 277 1.55 18.32 -7.22
CA PHE A 277 0.61 18.41 -6.11
C PHE A 277 1.36 18.54 -4.77
N PRO A 278 1.54 19.77 -4.27
CA PRO A 278 2.22 20.00 -2.98
C PRO A 278 1.49 19.39 -1.78
N ASN A 279 0.22 19.07 -1.90
CA ASN A 279 -0.63 18.42 -0.91
C ASN A 279 -0.63 16.88 -0.96
N LEU A 280 0.18 16.27 -1.84
CA LEU A 280 0.32 14.81 -1.93
C LEU A 280 1.58 14.34 -1.18
N TYR A 281 1.44 13.37 -0.32
CA TYR A 281 2.49 12.50 0.25
C TYR A 281 2.30 11.08 -0.26
N VAL A 282 3.32 10.24 -0.15
CA VAL A 282 3.23 8.82 -0.51
C VAL A 282 3.84 7.95 0.59
N GLU A 283 3.38 6.71 0.71
CA GLU A 283 3.96 5.73 1.61
C GLU A 283 4.25 4.42 0.89
N LEU A 284 5.07 3.54 1.48
CA LEU A 284 5.68 2.41 0.79
C LEU A 284 5.05 1.04 1.08
N GLY A 285 3.92 1.01 1.78
CA GLY A 285 3.25 -0.23 2.19
C GLY A 285 3.04 -1.22 1.05
N ALA A 286 3.43 -2.47 1.28
CA ALA A 286 3.34 -3.59 0.34
C ALA A 286 4.02 -3.36 -1.04
N ARG A 287 4.94 -2.38 -1.17
CA ARG A 287 5.59 -2.02 -2.46
C ARG A 287 7.10 -2.07 -2.46
N ILE A 288 7.72 -2.63 -1.43
CA ILE A 288 9.17 -2.85 -1.45
C ILE A 288 9.60 -3.86 -2.53
N GLY A 289 8.67 -4.73 -2.97
CA GLY A 289 8.87 -5.66 -4.08
C GLY A 289 9.15 -4.94 -5.40
N GLU A 290 8.45 -3.83 -5.71
CA GLU A 290 8.67 -3.00 -6.89
C GLU A 290 9.86 -2.04 -6.70
N LEU A 291 9.93 -1.37 -5.56
CA LEU A 291 10.99 -0.43 -5.24
C LEU A 291 12.36 -1.10 -5.25
N GLY A 292 12.47 -2.29 -4.65
CA GLY A 292 13.73 -3.03 -4.52
C GLY A 292 14.22 -3.67 -5.82
N ARG A 293 13.36 -3.84 -6.84
CA ARG A 293 13.77 -4.25 -8.20
C ARG A 293 14.40 -3.12 -9.00
N GLN A 294 14.22 -1.85 -8.56
CA GLN A 294 14.78 -0.66 -9.20
C GLN A 294 15.59 0.19 -8.19
N PRO A 295 16.55 -0.39 -7.45
CA PRO A 295 17.14 0.23 -6.26
C PRO A 295 17.82 1.57 -6.55
N ARG A 296 18.49 1.73 -7.71
CA ARG A 296 19.13 2.99 -8.08
C ARG A 296 18.14 4.11 -8.33
N THR A 297 17.00 3.80 -8.94
CA THR A 297 15.93 4.77 -9.20
C THR A 297 15.17 5.07 -7.92
N ALA A 298 14.86 4.04 -7.13
CA ALA A 298 14.20 4.19 -5.84
C ALA A 298 15.05 5.04 -4.87
N ARG A 299 16.37 4.78 -4.73
CA ARG A 299 17.23 5.60 -3.88
C ARG A 299 17.18 7.08 -4.24
N ARG A 300 17.34 7.41 -5.54
CA ARG A 300 17.23 8.80 -6.01
C ARG A 300 15.84 9.40 -5.76
N PHE A 301 14.79 8.61 -5.90
CA PHE A 301 13.42 9.03 -5.59
C PHE A 301 13.27 9.39 -4.10
N PHE A 302 13.78 8.55 -3.19
CA PHE A 302 13.77 8.84 -1.75
C PHE A 302 14.60 10.07 -1.39
N GLU A 303 15.78 10.23 -1.98
CA GLU A 303 16.63 11.40 -1.74
C GLU A 303 15.98 12.71 -2.23
N ASN A 304 15.34 12.68 -3.41
CA ASN A 304 14.70 13.86 -4.01
C ASN A 304 13.39 14.26 -3.33
N TYR A 305 12.62 13.28 -2.85
CA TYR A 305 11.29 13.49 -2.26
C TYR A 305 11.25 13.13 -0.77
N GLN A 306 12.39 13.22 -0.08
CA GLN A 306 12.56 12.81 1.31
C GLN A 306 11.56 13.45 2.28
N ASP A 307 11.05 14.65 1.97
CA ASP A 307 10.08 15.40 2.78
C ASP A 307 8.62 15.02 2.47
N ARG A 308 8.41 14.05 1.58
CA ARG A 308 7.08 13.68 1.04
C ARG A 308 6.83 12.18 1.08
N ILE A 309 7.77 11.39 1.60
CA ILE A 309 7.67 9.94 1.71
C ILE A 309 7.50 9.56 3.17
N LEU A 310 6.55 8.67 3.45
CA LEU A 310 6.21 8.18 4.77
C LEU A 310 6.54 6.69 4.87
N PHE A 311 6.90 6.23 6.04
CA PHE A 311 7.02 4.80 6.30
C PHE A 311 5.63 4.20 6.51
N GLY A 312 5.34 3.13 5.80
CA GLY A 312 4.13 2.33 5.94
C GLY A 312 4.41 0.90 5.51
N THR A 313 3.77 -0.07 6.12
CA THR A 313 3.97 -1.49 5.83
C THR A 313 2.76 -2.16 5.20
N ASP A 314 1.56 -1.61 5.40
CA ASP A 314 0.29 -2.28 5.12
C ASP A 314 0.10 -3.53 5.98
N ALA A 315 0.64 -3.49 7.22
CA ALA A 315 0.67 -4.63 8.12
C ALA A 315 -0.73 -5.01 8.61
N ILE A 316 -0.99 -6.31 8.58
CA ILE A 316 -2.24 -6.92 9.03
C ILE A 316 -1.88 -8.00 10.07
N PRO A 317 -2.27 -7.86 11.35
CA PRO A 317 -2.25 -8.98 12.27
C PRO A 317 -3.22 -10.06 11.77
N SER A 318 -2.70 -11.24 11.47
CA SER A 318 -3.51 -12.32 10.90
C SER A 318 -3.18 -13.66 11.57
N PRO A 319 -3.70 -13.91 12.78
CA PRO A 319 -3.50 -15.19 13.44
C PRO A 319 -4.11 -16.37 12.66
N GLU A 320 -5.07 -16.11 11.79
CA GLU A 320 -5.78 -17.11 11.00
C GLU A 320 -5.27 -17.26 9.55
N GLY A 321 -4.23 -16.50 9.15
CA GLY A 321 -3.61 -16.62 7.83
C GLY A 321 -4.32 -15.88 6.69
N ASP A 322 -5.22 -14.93 6.99
CA ASP A 322 -5.95 -14.16 5.97
C ASP A 322 -5.09 -13.11 5.24
N ALA A 323 -3.95 -12.71 5.84
CA ALA A 323 -3.05 -11.74 5.23
C ALA A 323 -2.06 -12.40 4.28
N THR A 324 -1.73 -11.70 3.19
CA THR A 324 -0.65 -12.12 2.29
C THR A 324 0.69 -12.12 3.03
N PRO A 325 1.65 -13.02 2.71
CA PRO A 325 2.89 -13.16 3.47
C PRO A 325 3.69 -11.87 3.65
N GLN A 326 3.66 -10.96 2.66
CA GLN A 326 4.36 -9.67 2.72
C GLN A 326 3.66 -8.62 3.61
N GLN A 327 2.51 -8.93 4.20
CA GLN A 327 1.72 -8.02 5.05
C GLN A 327 1.51 -8.56 6.47
N VAL A 328 1.87 -9.81 6.74
CA VAL A 328 1.70 -10.40 8.08
C VAL A 328 2.51 -9.62 9.10
N PHE A 329 1.80 -8.95 10.03
CA PHE A 329 2.43 -8.22 11.13
C PHE A 329 3.35 -9.13 11.96
N GLY A 330 4.56 -8.69 12.21
CA GLY A 330 5.52 -9.42 13.03
C GLY A 330 6.96 -8.94 12.88
N ASP A 331 7.86 -9.56 13.62
CA ASP A 331 9.28 -9.19 13.63
C ASP A 331 9.89 -9.22 12.22
N THR A 332 9.62 -10.28 11.45
CA THR A 332 10.20 -10.50 10.13
C THR A 332 9.79 -9.44 9.11
N LEU A 333 8.52 -9.01 9.15
CA LEU A 333 8.03 -7.94 8.27
C LEU A 333 8.89 -6.68 8.42
N TYR A 334 9.04 -6.21 9.65
CA TYR A 334 9.80 -5.00 9.94
C TYR A 334 11.29 -5.14 9.65
N GLU A 335 11.89 -6.30 9.96
CA GLU A 335 13.29 -6.59 9.65
C GLU A 335 13.57 -6.51 8.14
N ILE A 336 12.66 -6.99 7.30
CA ILE A 336 12.78 -6.89 5.83
C ILE A 336 12.70 -5.43 5.38
N TYR A 337 11.74 -4.64 5.90
CA TYR A 337 11.63 -3.21 5.58
C TYR A 337 12.85 -2.42 6.03
N PHE A 338 13.36 -2.67 7.22
CA PHE A 338 14.58 -2.00 7.70
C PHE A 338 15.81 -2.40 6.90
N ARG A 339 15.97 -3.69 6.58
CA ARG A 339 17.03 -4.15 5.69
C ARG A 339 16.96 -3.46 4.33
N PHE A 340 15.78 -3.34 3.78
CA PHE A 340 15.56 -2.65 2.50
C PHE A 340 15.97 -1.18 2.55
N LEU A 341 15.62 -0.44 3.59
CA LEU A 341 15.89 1.00 3.68
C LEU A 341 17.32 1.32 4.15
N GLU A 342 17.85 0.55 5.11
CA GLU A 342 19.08 0.87 5.83
C GLU A 342 20.34 0.21 5.28
N THR A 343 20.22 -0.83 4.44
CA THR A 343 21.38 -1.56 3.91
C THR A 343 21.50 -1.43 2.39
N GLU A 344 22.70 -1.73 1.88
CA GLU A 344 22.97 -1.89 0.44
C GLU A 344 23.08 -3.39 0.08
N ASP A 345 22.33 -4.24 0.80
CA ASP A 345 22.36 -5.69 0.55
C ASP A 345 21.78 -6.03 -0.82
N ASP A 346 22.37 -7.02 -1.43
CA ASP A 346 21.98 -7.52 -2.75
C ASP A 346 21.05 -8.72 -2.63
N TYR A 347 20.07 -8.81 -3.51
CA TYR A 347 19.34 -10.01 -3.90
C TYR A 347 18.75 -10.82 -2.73
N PHE A 348 17.88 -10.20 -1.93
CA PHE A 348 17.22 -10.85 -0.79
C PHE A 348 15.70 -10.91 -0.93
N ASP A 349 15.06 -11.76 -0.13
CA ASP A 349 13.61 -11.95 -0.13
C ASP A 349 12.88 -10.74 0.43
N TYR A 350 11.78 -10.33 -0.21
CA TYR A 350 10.92 -9.23 0.25
C TYR A 350 9.74 -9.69 1.11
N ALA A 351 9.57 -11.00 1.29
CA ALA A 351 8.51 -11.58 2.12
C ALA A 351 8.99 -12.89 2.76
N PRO A 352 8.48 -13.26 3.93
CA PRO A 352 8.81 -14.51 4.61
C PRO A 352 8.03 -15.69 4.01
N ALA A 353 8.19 -15.95 2.72
CA ALA A 353 7.49 -17.00 1.99
C ALA A 353 8.46 -17.80 1.11
N LYS A 354 8.22 -19.10 1.01
CA LYS A 354 9.03 -20.01 0.16
C LYS A 354 8.98 -19.59 -1.31
N THR A 355 7.78 -19.29 -1.82
CA THR A 355 7.57 -18.65 -3.10
C THR A 355 7.19 -17.20 -2.85
N PRO A 356 7.95 -16.23 -3.40
CA PRO A 356 7.63 -14.82 -3.21
C PRO A 356 6.22 -14.50 -3.72
N PRO A 357 5.35 -13.88 -2.90
CA PRO A 357 3.90 -13.85 -3.15
C PRO A 357 3.48 -12.99 -4.34
N GLN A 358 4.21 -11.92 -4.62
CA GLN A 358 3.89 -10.99 -5.72
C GLN A 358 4.54 -11.41 -7.04
N GLY A 359 5.64 -12.16 -6.97
CA GLY A 359 6.38 -12.66 -8.12
C GLY A 359 7.74 -13.19 -7.70
N ARG A 360 8.30 -14.10 -8.51
CA ARG A 360 9.54 -14.83 -8.21
C ARG A 360 10.81 -14.01 -8.40
N TRP A 361 10.86 -12.83 -7.80
CA TRP A 361 12.06 -11.96 -7.82
C TRP A 361 12.62 -11.74 -6.43
N ARG A 362 13.78 -11.13 -6.38
CA ARG A 362 14.47 -10.66 -5.19
C ARG A 362 14.64 -9.15 -5.26
N ILE A 363 14.89 -8.54 -4.12
CA ILE A 363 15.07 -7.09 -4.00
C ILE A 363 16.48 -6.74 -3.54
N TYR A 364 16.79 -5.47 -3.63
CA TYR A 364 18.05 -4.85 -3.25
C TYR A 364 17.81 -3.71 -2.28
N GLY A 365 18.68 -3.58 -1.29
CA GLY A 365 18.62 -2.49 -0.32
C GLY A 365 18.96 -1.15 -0.92
N LEU A 366 18.43 -0.08 -0.31
CA LEU A 366 18.64 1.30 -0.76
C LEU A 366 19.82 1.97 -0.08
N GLY A 367 20.19 1.58 1.14
CA GLY A 367 21.26 2.21 1.92
C GLY A 367 21.04 3.70 2.10
N LEU A 368 19.84 4.09 2.53
CA LEU A 368 19.49 5.49 2.66
C LEU A 368 20.32 6.19 3.75
N PRO A 369 20.74 7.46 3.54
CA PRO A 369 21.44 8.21 4.56
C PRO A 369 20.52 8.55 5.74
N ASP A 370 21.10 8.73 6.93
CA ASP A 370 20.38 8.98 8.18
C ASP A 370 19.43 10.18 8.12
N SER A 371 19.78 11.21 7.37
CA SER A 371 18.92 12.39 7.17
C SER A 371 17.63 12.07 6.42
N VAL A 372 17.67 11.14 5.46
CA VAL A 372 16.49 10.66 4.73
C VAL A 372 15.70 9.68 5.59
N LEU A 373 16.40 8.74 6.26
CA LEU A 373 15.74 7.75 7.13
C LEU A 373 14.92 8.41 8.24
N LYS A 374 15.43 9.46 8.91
CA LYS A 374 14.67 10.17 9.93
C LYS A 374 13.35 10.74 9.40
N LYS A 375 13.39 11.39 8.26
CA LYS A 375 12.20 11.96 7.63
C LYS A 375 11.18 10.89 7.27
N VAL A 376 11.63 9.83 6.59
CA VAL A 376 10.77 8.73 6.16
C VAL A 376 10.19 7.98 7.34
N TYR A 377 10.99 7.68 8.37
CA TYR A 377 10.55 6.89 9.50
C TYR A 377 9.58 7.61 10.42
N PHE A 378 9.77 8.93 10.67
CA PHE A 378 8.93 9.59 11.66
C PHE A 378 8.67 11.09 11.44
N GLU A 379 9.63 11.91 10.97
CA GLU A 379 9.46 13.36 10.95
C GLU A 379 8.29 13.80 10.07
N ASN A 380 8.19 13.24 8.85
CA ASN A 380 7.10 13.56 7.92
C ASN A 380 5.74 13.13 8.45
N ALA A 381 5.64 11.92 9.01
CA ALA A 381 4.39 11.42 9.57
C ALA A 381 3.96 12.22 10.81
N ALA A 382 4.91 12.55 11.69
CA ALA A 382 4.65 13.37 12.86
C ALA A 382 4.11 14.75 12.48
N GLN A 383 4.71 15.39 11.47
CA GLN A 383 4.25 16.68 10.95
C GLN A 383 2.80 16.60 10.43
N ILE A 384 2.47 15.58 9.63
CA ILE A 384 1.12 15.43 9.04
C ILE A 384 0.08 15.12 10.11
N LEU A 385 0.45 14.31 11.11
CA LEU A 385 -0.45 13.90 12.19
C LEU A 385 -0.55 14.93 13.32
N GLY A 386 0.28 15.98 13.29
CA GLY A 386 0.33 17.01 14.35
C GLY A 386 0.67 16.40 15.71
N ILE A 387 1.67 15.50 15.76
CA ILE A 387 2.15 14.88 17.00
C ILE A 387 3.59 15.30 17.28
N ASP A 388 3.92 15.43 18.57
CA ASP A 388 5.27 15.76 19.00
C ASP A 388 6.23 14.60 18.74
N VAL A 389 7.47 14.94 18.35
CA VAL A 389 8.52 14.00 17.96
C VAL A 389 9.45 13.72 19.13
#